data_5198474779ef17461b0e970b4f180fcc
#
_entry.id   5198474779ef17461b0e970b4f180fcc
#
_cell.length_a   1.000
_cell.length_b   1.000
_cell.length_c   1.000
_cell.angle_alpha   90.00
_cell.angle_beta   90.00
_cell.angle_gamma   90.00
#
_symmetry.space_group_name_H-M   'P 1'
#
loop_
_entity.id
_entity.type
_entity.pdbx_description
1 polymer ?
#
loop_
_entity_poly.entity_id
_entity_poly.type
_entity_poly.pdbx_seq_one_letter_code
_entity_poly.pdbx_strand_id
1 'polypeptide(L)'
;MFACALSVLALMTACNQAQDRDYECITINHIVDEADLTEIAFDFRVHALKSSDPLDGIGGIKCWDGVWLARTNDDRKMLRFDNYQLTWVLDRLGRGPGEYFYISDFSYDKANNCIYIENDSSLVTYDATTMEFKGKQPVNINIQNILNVEDKMVYFGYLLDDYKRDADGRIIKSPDESLVLVDRDERNISKGKVLYTERSNERNMFGYPELFFVNSKNYSTCFPGVINRIVTFNENGTTDVYRFKLGDSPVSKDLLELMEKEVDENDIESLIAFYSELAAAIDRECRISQVYNIMVDDKTVSFRARYSNNGSLGSYSPYLYFVHNEKGTKVYKHLRVPGLLMDVDPTGANGNHQVAIIENLGDLIIDDNVPMSDLAEQIVAELRRQNDDNPVVLEFRFK
;
A
#
# COMPACT_ATOMS: atom_id res chain seq x y z
N MET A 1 -23.02 14.87 -5.69
CA MET A 1 -22.46 13.66 -6.34
C MET A 1 -21.54 12.87 -5.40
N PHE A 2 -21.46 13.29 -4.13
CA PHE A 2 -20.76 12.61 -3.02
C PHE A 2 -21.48 11.36 -2.49
N ALA A 3 -22.70 11.09 -2.97
CA ALA A 3 -23.53 10.01 -2.46
C ALA A 3 -23.22 8.61 -3.04
N CYS A 4 -22.43 8.50 -4.11
CA CYS A 4 -22.26 7.21 -4.79
C CYS A 4 -21.13 6.33 -4.21
N ALA A 5 -20.01 6.89 -3.77
CA ALA A 5 -18.98 6.07 -3.12
C ALA A 5 -19.44 5.62 -1.72
N LEU A 6 -20.15 6.48 -1.00
CA LEU A 6 -20.81 6.12 0.26
C LEU A 6 -21.94 5.10 0.09
N SER A 7 -22.60 5.04 -1.07
CA SER A 7 -23.72 4.11 -1.26
C SER A 7 -23.27 2.66 -1.45
N VAL A 8 -22.06 2.40 -1.92
CA VAL A 8 -21.51 1.04 -1.99
C VAL A 8 -21.09 0.55 -0.59
N LEU A 9 -20.51 1.42 0.21
CA LEU A 9 -20.23 1.14 1.63
C LEU A 9 -21.50 1.04 2.47
N ALA A 10 -22.55 1.82 2.15
CA ALA A 10 -23.83 1.80 2.87
C ALA A 10 -24.78 0.66 2.43
N LEU A 11 -24.65 0.12 1.22
CA LEU A 11 -25.46 -1.02 0.76
C LEU A 11 -25.03 -2.37 1.36
N MET A 12 -23.90 -2.42 2.06
CA MET A 12 -23.42 -3.60 2.77
C MET A 12 -24.13 -3.86 4.12
N THR A 13 -25.02 -2.98 4.56
CA THR A 13 -25.68 -3.07 5.87
C THR A 13 -26.95 -3.91 5.91
N ALA A 14 -27.29 -4.64 4.87
CA ALA A 14 -28.51 -5.45 4.85
C ALA A 14 -28.20 -6.94 4.99
N CYS A 15 -27.84 -7.41 6.16
CA CYS A 15 -28.20 -8.67 6.82
C CYS A 15 -27.24 -9.01 7.95
N ASN A 16 -27.51 -8.56 9.13
CA ASN A 16 -27.55 -9.33 10.38
C ASN A 16 -27.55 -8.39 11.58
N GLN A 17 -28.39 -8.74 12.52
CA GLN A 17 -28.64 -8.16 13.84
C GLN A 17 -27.61 -7.12 14.30
N ALA A 18 -28.03 -5.85 14.27
CA ALA A 18 -27.33 -4.72 14.85
C ALA A 18 -27.08 -4.94 16.35
N GLN A 19 -25.96 -5.51 16.68
CA GLN A 19 -25.28 -5.20 17.92
C GLN A 19 -24.34 -4.03 17.63
N ASP A 20 -24.22 -3.10 18.55
CA ASP A 20 -23.39 -1.89 18.57
C ASP A 20 -21.93 -2.11 18.08
N ARG A 21 -21.74 -2.36 16.81
CA ARG A 21 -20.41 -2.59 16.22
C ARG A 21 -20.15 -1.52 15.19
N ASP A 22 -19.07 -0.87 15.38
CA ASP A 22 -18.49 0.17 14.55
C ASP A 22 -17.69 -0.40 13.35
N TYR A 23 -17.82 -1.73 13.04
CA TYR A 23 -17.11 -2.41 11.95
C TYR A 23 -17.91 -3.59 11.36
N GLU A 24 -17.60 -3.92 10.11
CA GLU A 24 -18.19 -5.04 9.39
C GLU A 24 -17.38 -6.34 9.59
N CYS A 25 -18.06 -7.48 9.75
CA CYS A 25 -17.44 -8.80 9.68
C CYS A 25 -17.61 -9.36 8.27
N ILE A 26 -16.49 -9.50 7.56
CA ILE A 26 -16.47 -10.04 6.20
C ILE A 26 -16.20 -11.53 6.24
N THR A 27 -17.21 -12.33 5.90
CA THR A 27 -17.11 -13.79 5.86
C THR A 27 -16.34 -14.26 4.62
N ILE A 28 -15.36 -15.14 4.84
CA ILE A 28 -14.65 -15.81 3.77
C ILE A 28 -15.21 -17.22 3.61
N ASN A 29 -16.16 -17.36 2.68
CA ASN A 29 -16.85 -18.64 2.47
C ASN A 29 -16.01 -19.64 1.68
N HIS A 30 -15.19 -19.16 0.75
CA HIS A 30 -14.41 -20.00 -0.15
C HIS A 30 -13.15 -19.27 -0.62
N ILE A 31 -12.05 -19.99 -0.62
CA ILE A 31 -10.78 -19.54 -1.22
C ILE A 31 -10.60 -20.31 -2.52
N VAL A 32 -10.53 -19.60 -3.62
CA VAL A 32 -10.26 -20.17 -4.94
C VAL A 32 -8.75 -20.34 -5.09
N ASP A 33 -8.31 -21.55 -5.42
CA ASP A 33 -6.87 -21.83 -5.56
C ASP A 33 -6.25 -21.01 -6.67
N GLU A 34 -6.89 -20.98 -7.84
CA GLU A 34 -6.40 -20.28 -9.02
C GLU A 34 -7.55 -19.56 -9.71
N ALA A 35 -7.36 -18.30 -10.05
CA ALA A 35 -8.34 -17.50 -10.78
C ALA A 35 -7.79 -17.09 -12.13
N ASP A 36 -8.58 -17.31 -13.17
CA ASP A 36 -8.35 -16.73 -14.46
C ASP A 36 -8.60 -15.21 -14.40
N LEU A 37 -7.52 -14.45 -14.56
CA LEU A 37 -7.58 -12.99 -14.48
C LEU A 37 -8.52 -12.41 -15.54
N THR A 38 -8.63 -13.04 -16.71
CA THR A 38 -9.50 -12.57 -17.80
C THR A 38 -11.00 -12.73 -17.47
N GLU A 39 -11.34 -13.65 -16.55
CA GLU A 39 -12.70 -13.84 -16.08
C GLU A 39 -13.09 -12.83 -14.97
N ILE A 40 -12.15 -12.47 -14.10
CA ILE A 40 -12.40 -11.65 -12.93
C ILE A 40 -12.03 -10.18 -13.08
N ALA A 41 -11.32 -9.83 -14.15
CA ALA A 41 -10.88 -8.47 -14.43
C ALA A 41 -11.26 -8.03 -15.86
N PHE A 42 -11.04 -6.78 -16.17
CA PHE A 42 -11.35 -6.15 -17.46
C PHE A 42 -10.47 -4.90 -17.68
N ASP A 43 -10.61 -4.24 -18.83
CA ASP A 43 -9.86 -3.03 -19.23
C ASP A 43 -8.34 -3.23 -19.12
N PHE A 44 -7.87 -4.30 -19.73
CA PHE A 44 -6.44 -4.66 -19.74
C PHE A 44 -5.64 -3.73 -20.64
N ARG A 45 -4.47 -3.31 -20.14
CA ARG A 45 -3.47 -2.56 -20.90
C ARG A 45 -2.11 -3.18 -20.63
N VAL A 46 -1.38 -3.44 -21.70
CA VAL A 46 -0.07 -4.10 -21.66
C VAL A 46 0.96 -3.18 -22.31
N HIS A 47 1.95 -2.77 -21.56
CA HIS A 47 2.98 -1.86 -22.02
C HIS A 47 4.35 -2.28 -21.54
N ALA A 48 5.29 -2.37 -22.46
CA ALA A 48 6.67 -2.62 -22.10
C ALA A 48 7.34 -1.34 -21.55
N LEU A 49 8.07 -1.46 -20.45
CA LEU A 49 8.96 -0.40 -19.98
C LEU A 49 10.22 -0.39 -20.84
N LYS A 50 10.43 0.68 -21.60
CA LYS A 50 11.51 0.77 -22.58
C LYS A 50 12.73 1.44 -22.00
N SER A 51 13.87 0.76 -22.09
CA SER A 51 15.19 1.28 -21.70
C SER A 51 16.24 0.83 -22.71
N SER A 52 17.33 1.59 -22.83
CA SER A 52 18.51 1.19 -23.62
C SER A 52 19.32 0.10 -22.94
N ASP A 53 19.27 0.07 -21.61
CA ASP A 53 19.97 -0.91 -20.78
C ASP A 53 18.94 -1.75 -20.03
N PRO A 54 19.26 -3.01 -19.70
CA PRO A 54 18.40 -3.84 -18.84
C PRO A 54 18.06 -3.12 -17.54
N LEU A 55 16.79 -3.20 -17.13
CA LEU A 55 16.34 -2.64 -15.87
C LEU A 55 16.60 -3.63 -14.74
N ASP A 56 17.31 -3.20 -13.71
CA ASP A 56 17.29 -3.91 -12.42
C ASP A 56 15.85 -3.97 -11.90
N GLY A 57 15.42 -5.07 -11.31
CA GLY A 57 14.04 -5.31 -10.90
C GLY A 57 13.36 -4.11 -10.20
N ILE A 58 12.07 -4.00 -10.37
CA ILE A 58 11.26 -2.87 -9.89
C ILE A 58 10.60 -3.22 -8.56
N GLY A 59 11.01 -2.56 -7.47
CA GLY A 59 10.50 -2.77 -6.10
C GLY A 59 9.23 -2.00 -5.76
N GLY A 60 8.91 -0.96 -6.51
CA GLY A 60 7.68 -0.18 -6.33
C GLY A 60 7.49 0.81 -7.46
N ILE A 61 6.25 1.00 -7.88
CA ILE A 61 5.91 1.88 -9.00
C ILE A 61 4.66 2.70 -8.69
N LYS A 62 4.70 3.97 -9.06
CA LYS A 62 3.56 4.89 -8.95
C LYS A 62 3.41 5.66 -10.26
N CYS A 63 2.17 5.97 -10.63
CA CYS A 63 1.86 6.71 -11.86
C CYS A 63 1.09 8.01 -11.58
N TRP A 64 1.45 9.05 -12.30
CA TRP A 64 0.75 10.35 -12.30
C TRP A 64 0.59 10.84 -13.74
N ASP A 65 -0.60 10.69 -14.30
CA ASP A 65 -0.94 11.18 -15.66
C ASP A 65 0.09 10.78 -16.74
N GLY A 66 0.50 9.52 -16.76
CA GLY A 66 1.45 8.98 -17.75
C GLY A 66 2.93 9.19 -17.43
N VAL A 67 3.25 9.85 -16.32
CA VAL A 67 4.58 9.85 -15.72
C VAL A 67 4.65 8.72 -14.71
N TRP A 68 5.54 7.77 -14.94
CA TRP A 68 5.78 6.66 -14.05
C TRP A 68 7.08 6.87 -13.29
N LEU A 69 7.00 6.79 -11.99
CA LEU A 69 8.19 6.73 -11.13
C LEU A 69 8.27 5.34 -10.50
N ALA A 70 9.46 4.78 -10.51
CA ALA A 70 9.70 3.48 -9.92
C ALA A 70 10.99 3.51 -9.11
N ARG A 71 11.07 2.71 -8.05
CA ARG A 71 12.32 2.41 -7.35
C ARG A 71 12.79 1.02 -7.73
N THR A 72 14.10 0.81 -7.70
CA THR A 72 14.68 -0.52 -7.88
C THR A 72 14.42 -1.40 -6.65
N ASN A 73 14.48 -2.72 -6.81
CA ASN A 73 14.25 -3.69 -5.72
C ASN A 73 15.22 -3.52 -4.53
N ASP A 74 16.40 -2.95 -4.77
CA ASP A 74 17.39 -2.65 -3.73
C ASP A 74 17.22 -1.26 -3.09
N ASP A 75 16.13 -0.53 -3.42
CA ASP A 75 15.79 0.82 -2.93
C ASP A 75 16.88 1.89 -3.18
N ARG A 76 17.74 1.66 -4.16
CA ARG A 76 18.91 2.53 -4.40
C ARG A 76 18.70 3.54 -5.50
N LYS A 77 17.97 3.18 -6.54
CA LYS A 77 17.76 4.01 -7.72
C LYS A 77 16.29 4.37 -7.89
N MET A 78 16.06 5.59 -8.34
CA MET A 78 14.75 5.99 -8.86
C MET A 78 14.81 6.07 -10.37
N LEU A 79 13.77 5.52 -10.99
CA LEU A 79 13.55 5.47 -12.42
C LEU A 79 12.37 6.35 -12.77
N ARG A 80 12.47 7.11 -13.85
CA ARG A 80 11.32 7.82 -14.42
C ARG A 80 11.06 7.34 -15.83
N PHE A 81 9.80 7.06 -16.10
CA PHE A 81 9.34 6.75 -17.44
C PHE A 81 8.27 7.75 -17.84
N ASP A 82 8.42 8.31 -19.02
CA ASP A 82 7.40 9.12 -19.68
C ASP A 82 6.84 8.30 -20.84
N ASN A 83 5.54 8.03 -20.83
CA ASN A 83 4.91 7.14 -21.80
C ASN A 83 5.63 5.79 -21.94
N TYR A 84 5.97 5.18 -20.80
CA TYR A 84 6.69 3.89 -20.67
C TYR A 84 8.14 3.90 -21.20
N GLN A 85 8.67 5.03 -21.63
CA GLN A 85 10.06 5.19 -22.02
C GLN A 85 10.88 5.70 -20.83
N LEU A 86 11.96 5.01 -20.45
CA LEU A 86 12.91 5.49 -19.46
C LEU A 86 13.52 6.81 -19.92
N THR A 87 13.31 7.86 -19.15
CA THR A 87 13.84 9.19 -19.45
C THR A 87 15.02 9.54 -18.58
N TRP A 88 15.09 8.96 -17.38
CA TRP A 88 16.26 9.13 -16.52
C TRP A 88 16.31 8.14 -15.34
N VAL A 89 17.51 8.06 -14.77
CA VAL A 89 17.83 7.29 -13.57
C VAL A 89 18.48 8.21 -12.55
N LEU A 90 17.95 8.24 -11.34
CA LEU A 90 18.58 8.91 -10.20
C LEU A 90 19.28 7.85 -9.34
N ASP A 91 20.62 7.97 -9.25
CA ASP A 91 21.46 7.12 -8.40
C ASP A 91 22.39 8.05 -7.60
N ARG A 92 21.94 8.45 -6.40
CA ARG A 92 22.66 9.40 -5.55
C ARG A 92 22.68 8.95 -4.10
N LEU A 93 23.18 7.75 -3.86
CA LEU A 93 23.35 7.25 -2.50
C LEU A 93 24.50 7.97 -1.79
N GLY A 94 24.27 8.40 -0.57
CA GLY A 94 25.28 9.03 0.27
C GLY A 94 24.73 9.92 1.37
N ARG A 95 25.61 10.81 1.89
CA ARG A 95 25.29 11.72 3.00
C ARG A 95 25.45 13.20 2.64
N GLY A 96 25.80 13.49 1.40
CA GLY A 96 25.98 14.85 0.93
C GLY A 96 24.68 15.60 0.64
N PRO A 97 24.79 16.88 0.30
CA PRO A 97 23.64 17.62 -0.23
C PRO A 97 23.11 16.95 -1.50
N GLY A 98 21.83 16.67 -1.53
CA GLY A 98 21.21 15.97 -2.66
C GLY A 98 21.55 14.48 -2.74
N GLU A 99 21.94 13.87 -1.65
CA GLU A 99 22.09 12.43 -1.51
C GLU A 99 21.07 11.87 -0.51
N TYR A 100 20.71 10.59 -0.67
CA TYR A 100 19.80 9.85 0.19
C TYR A 100 20.41 8.51 0.58
N PHE A 101 19.94 7.90 1.65
CA PHE A 101 20.44 6.59 2.09
C PHE A 101 19.79 5.43 1.37
N TYR A 102 18.49 5.53 1.17
CA TYR A 102 17.63 4.58 0.44
C TYR A 102 16.34 5.32 0.06
N ILE A 103 15.57 4.73 -0.79
CA ILE A 103 14.27 5.27 -1.23
C ILE A 103 13.18 4.44 -0.59
N SER A 104 12.69 4.84 0.58
CA SER A 104 11.57 4.14 1.22
C SER A 104 10.24 4.53 0.58
N ASP A 105 10.04 5.82 0.35
CA ASP A 105 8.89 6.31 -0.38
C ASP A 105 9.20 7.58 -1.18
N PHE A 106 8.35 7.88 -2.15
CA PHE A 106 8.51 9.03 -3.05
C PHE A 106 7.16 9.55 -3.53
N SER A 107 7.14 10.81 -3.93
CA SER A 107 5.97 11.44 -4.53
C SER A 107 6.35 12.43 -5.63
N TYR A 108 5.44 12.63 -6.58
CA TYR A 108 5.60 13.56 -7.70
C TYR A 108 4.62 14.71 -7.60
N ASP A 109 5.15 15.92 -7.66
CA ASP A 109 4.41 17.15 -7.77
C ASP A 109 4.47 17.68 -9.21
N LYS A 110 3.42 17.38 -9.95
CA LYS A 110 3.31 17.80 -11.35
C LYS A 110 3.28 19.32 -11.49
N ALA A 111 2.60 20.03 -10.57
CA ALA A 111 2.42 21.48 -10.67
C ALA A 111 3.74 22.24 -10.53
N ASN A 112 4.65 21.77 -9.67
CA ASN A 112 5.96 22.39 -9.46
C ASN A 112 7.10 21.63 -10.15
N ASN A 113 6.76 20.59 -10.89
CA ASN A 113 7.75 19.71 -11.56
C ASN A 113 8.84 19.21 -10.58
N CYS A 114 8.40 18.69 -9.43
CA CYS A 114 9.29 18.21 -8.37
C CYS A 114 9.04 16.76 -8.03
N ILE A 115 10.12 16.06 -7.70
CA ILE A 115 10.07 14.75 -7.05
C ILE A 115 10.56 14.93 -5.63
N TYR A 116 9.77 14.38 -4.71
CA TYR A 116 10.13 14.28 -3.31
C TYR A 116 10.53 12.85 -2.99
N ILE A 117 11.68 12.68 -2.37
CA ILE A 117 12.14 11.39 -1.84
C ILE A 117 12.15 11.51 -0.32
N GLU A 118 11.53 10.55 0.33
CA GLU A 118 11.59 10.39 1.78
C GLU A 118 13.00 9.97 2.21
N ASN A 119 13.49 10.59 3.28
CA ASN A 119 14.79 10.31 3.87
C ASN A 119 14.72 10.58 5.39
N ASP A 120 14.19 9.62 6.13
CA ASP A 120 13.89 9.68 7.58
C ASP A 120 12.96 10.85 7.96
N SER A 121 13.49 11.90 8.58
CA SER A 121 12.75 13.11 8.97
C SER A 121 13.07 14.30 8.04
N SER A 122 13.31 14.01 6.76
CA SER A 122 13.55 15.06 5.77
C SER A 122 13.01 14.65 4.40
N LEU A 123 12.69 15.63 3.58
CA LEU A 123 12.39 15.45 2.17
C LEU A 123 13.57 15.94 1.34
N VAL A 124 14.04 15.09 0.44
CA VAL A 124 15.00 15.47 -0.60
C VAL A 124 14.22 15.77 -1.87
N THR A 125 14.41 16.96 -2.43
CA THR A 125 13.64 17.45 -3.58
C THR A 125 14.55 17.57 -4.79
N TYR A 126 14.08 17.03 -5.91
CA TYR A 126 14.71 17.14 -7.21
C TYR A 126 13.77 17.79 -8.22
N ASP A 127 14.34 18.46 -9.21
CA ASP A 127 13.61 18.83 -10.41
C ASP A 127 13.26 17.57 -11.20
N ALA A 128 11.98 17.40 -11.52
CA ALA A 128 11.54 16.16 -12.15
C ALA A 128 11.96 16.02 -13.61
N THR A 129 12.40 17.10 -14.28
CA THR A 129 12.86 17.07 -15.67
C THR A 129 14.37 16.98 -15.76
N THR A 130 15.09 17.76 -14.96
CA THR A 130 16.55 17.87 -15.06
C THR A 130 17.31 16.99 -14.09
N MET A 131 16.62 16.44 -13.06
CA MET A 131 17.24 15.69 -11.97
C MET A 131 18.18 16.51 -11.09
N GLU A 132 18.14 17.80 -11.22
CA GLU A 132 18.93 18.69 -10.37
C GLU A 132 18.34 18.71 -8.96
N PHE A 133 19.24 18.64 -8.00
CA PHE A 133 18.90 18.78 -6.60
C PHE A 133 18.37 20.19 -6.31
N LYS A 134 17.16 20.30 -5.77
CA LYS A 134 16.52 21.57 -5.39
C LYS A 134 16.67 21.89 -3.91
N GLY A 135 16.74 20.88 -3.08
CA GLY A 135 16.86 21.10 -1.64
C GLY A 135 16.61 19.87 -0.79
N LYS A 136 17.04 19.96 0.47
CA LYS A 136 16.73 19.00 1.52
C LYS A 136 16.05 19.76 2.65
N GLN A 137 14.84 19.37 2.98
CA GLN A 137 14.00 20.03 3.98
C GLN A 137 13.75 19.11 5.16
N PRO A 138 14.22 19.44 6.37
CA PRO A 138 13.82 18.72 7.56
C PRO A 138 12.34 18.97 7.85
N VAL A 139 11.68 17.94 8.35
CA VAL A 139 10.29 17.98 8.82
C VAL A 139 10.21 17.38 10.22
N ASN A 140 9.24 17.80 11.03
CA ASN A 140 9.09 17.32 12.40
C ASN A 140 8.25 16.04 12.49
N ILE A 141 8.41 15.14 11.53
CA ILE A 141 7.79 13.82 11.50
C ILE A 141 8.84 12.80 11.06
N ASN A 142 8.84 11.63 11.70
CA ASN A 142 9.54 10.48 11.16
C ASN A 142 8.64 9.89 10.07
N ILE A 143 9.00 10.12 8.83
CA ILE A 143 8.18 9.81 7.67
C ILE A 143 8.24 8.30 7.40
N GLN A 144 7.10 7.73 7.06
CA GLN A 144 6.99 6.38 6.51
C GLN A 144 6.46 6.39 5.09
N ASN A 145 5.49 7.28 4.83
CA ASN A 145 4.95 7.48 3.48
C ASN A 145 4.68 8.95 3.22
N ILE A 146 4.75 9.32 1.94
CA ILE A 146 4.44 10.66 1.45
C ILE A 146 3.56 10.61 0.22
N LEU A 147 2.69 11.62 0.09
CA LEU A 147 1.90 11.82 -1.11
C LEU A 147 1.69 13.31 -1.38
N ASN A 148 1.94 13.73 -2.60
CA ASN A 148 1.53 15.06 -3.07
C ASN A 148 0.06 15.01 -3.51
N VAL A 149 -0.74 15.92 -2.99
CA VAL A 149 -2.18 16.05 -3.24
C VAL A 149 -2.45 17.50 -3.61
N GLU A 150 -2.52 17.79 -4.90
CA GLU A 150 -2.69 19.15 -5.42
C GLU A 150 -1.62 20.12 -4.87
N ASP A 151 -2.04 21.13 -4.09
CA ASP A 151 -1.17 22.11 -3.42
C ASP A 151 -0.74 21.69 -2.01
N LYS A 152 -1.03 20.45 -1.63
CA LYS A 152 -0.78 19.91 -0.29
C LYS A 152 0.13 18.69 -0.30
N MET A 153 0.66 18.37 0.85
CA MET A 153 1.36 17.13 1.13
C MET A 153 0.63 16.34 2.21
N VAL A 154 0.54 15.04 2.01
CA VAL A 154 0.12 14.10 3.05
C VAL A 154 1.35 13.38 3.54
N TYR A 155 1.52 13.37 4.85
CA TYR A 155 2.55 12.63 5.54
C TYR A 155 1.89 11.54 6.39
N PHE A 156 2.45 10.36 6.34
CA PHE A 156 2.18 9.32 7.31
C PHE A 156 3.46 9.00 8.09
N GLY A 157 3.35 8.97 9.41
CA GLY A 157 4.47 8.68 10.29
C GLY A 157 4.26 9.19 11.72
N TYR A 158 5.37 9.30 12.45
CA TYR A 158 5.38 9.73 13.85
C TYR A 158 5.71 11.20 13.98
N LEU A 159 4.83 11.97 14.59
CA LEU A 159 5.14 13.36 14.94
C LEU A 159 6.24 13.39 16.01
N LEU A 160 7.37 14.03 15.70
CA LEU A 160 8.53 14.05 16.60
C LEU A 160 8.26 14.80 17.91
N ASP A 161 7.33 15.76 17.89
CA ASP A 161 6.94 16.54 19.06
C ASP A 161 6.11 15.74 20.07
N ASP A 162 5.53 14.61 19.65
CA ASP A 162 4.65 13.78 20.48
C ASP A 162 5.42 12.69 21.27
N TYR A 163 6.74 12.56 21.04
CA TYR A 163 7.57 11.65 21.83
C TYR A 163 7.66 12.10 23.28
N LYS A 164 7.15 11.29 24.19
CA LYS A 164 7.35 11.54 25.63
C LYS A 164 8.71 11.05 26.06
N ARG A 165 9.42 11.91 26.79
CA ARG A 165 10.77 11.62 27.31
C ARG A 165 10.81 11.83 28.82
N ASP A 166 11.63 11.04 29.52
CA ASP A 166 11.94 11.25 30.93
C ASP A 166 12.93 12.41 31.15
N ALA A 167 13.28 12.66 32.40
CA ALA A 167 14.22 13.70 32.77
C ALA A 167 15.64 13.48 32.20
N ASP A 168 15.99 12.25 31.86
CA ASP A 168 17.27 11.87 31.26
C ASP A 168 17.21 11.88 29.71
N GLY A 169 16.06 12.27 29.13
CA GLY A 169 15.85 12.35 27.69
C GLY A 169 15.54 11.00 26.99
N ARG A 170 15.32 9.92 27.75
CA ARG A 170 14.93 8.62 27.20
C ARG A 170 13.48 8.64 26.80
N ILE A 171 13.17 7.96 25.71
CA ILE A 171 11.78 7.81 25.24
C ILE A 171 11.06 6.89 26.23
N ILE A 172 10.00 7.42 26.84
CA ILE A 172 9.13 6.68 27.76
C ILE A 172 7.79 6.29 27.12
N LYS A 173 7.45 6.92 26.00
CA LYS A 173 6.32 6.54 25.17
C LYS A 173 6.56 7.00 23.74
N SER A 174 6.43 6.07 22.80
CA SER A 174 6.38 6.40 21.38
C SER A 174 5.04 7.05 21.02
N PRO A 175 5.02 8.02 20.11
CA PRO A 175 3.77 8.61 19.67
C PRO A 175 2.96 7.63 18.83
N ASP A 176 1.68 7.92 18.72
CA ASP A 176 0.82 7.26 17.73
C ASP A 176 1.21 7.72 16.31
N GLU A 177 1.01 6.86 15.33
CA GLU A 177 1.21 7.24 13.94
C GLU A 177 0.06 8.11 13.47
N SER A 178 0.39 9.13 12.70
CA SER A 178 -0.58 10.09 12.21
C SER A 178 -0.50 10.25 10.70
N LEU A 179 -1.67 10.30 10.08
CA LEU A 179 -1.85 10.72 8.70
C LEU A 179 -2.21 12.20 8.73
N VAL A 180 -1.33 13.04 8.21
CA VAL A 180 -1.46 14.49 8.34
C VAL A 180 -1.43 15.17 6.97
N LEU A 181 -2.41 16.02 6.70
CA LEU A 181 -2.48 16.87 5.51
C LEU A 181 -1.99 18.27 5.86
N VAL A 182 -0.99 18.76 5.15
CA VAL A 182 -0.43 20.10 5.33
C VAL A 182 -0.32 20.85 4.00
N ASP A 183 -0.21 22.16 4.06
CA ASP A 183 0.18 22.95 2.89
C ASP A 183 1.60 22.55 2.46
N ARG A 184 1.86 22.48 1.17
CA ARG A 184 3.14 21.95 0.61
C ARG A 184 4.38 22.62 1.19
N ASP A 185 4.33 23.92 1.43
CA ASP A 185 5.47 24.70 1.92
C ASP A 185 5.57 24.72 3.46
N GLU A 186 4.60 24.13 4.17
CA GLU A 186 4.64 24.06 5.63
C GLU A 186 5.65 23.00 6.08
N ARG A 187 6.57 23.44 6.92
CA ARG A 187 7.65 22.59 7.46
C ARG A 187 7.28 21.97 8.81
N ASN A 188 6.37 22.58 9.50
CA ASN A 188 5.88 22.09 10.79
C ASN A 188 4.60 21.28 10.56
N ILE A 189 4.76 19.97 10.46
CA ILE A 189 3.67 19.03 10.17
C ILE A 189 2.60 19.06 11.28
N SER A 190 2.96 19.42 12.52
CA SER A 190 2.00 19.55 13.63
C SER A 190 0.97 20.67 13.42
N LYS A 191 1.18 21.57 12.45
CA LYS A 191 0.17 22.58 12.05
C LYS A 191 -0.84 22.03 11.04
N GLY A 192 -0.59 20.86 10.50
CA GLY A 192 -1.45 20.23 9.53
C GLY A 192 -2.77 19.74 10.13
N LYS A 193 -3.67 19.36 9.24
CA LYS A 193 -4.91 18.69 9.61
C LYS A 193 -4.62 17.21 9.79
N VAL A 194 -4.78 16.70 11.01
CA VAL A 194 -4.74 15.26 11.26
C VAL A 194 -5.97 14.62 10.61
N LEU A 195 -5.74 13.74 9.66
CA LEU A 195 -6.78 13.00 8.95
C LEU A 195 -7.15 11.72 9.71
N TYR A 196 -6.16 11.06 10.27
CA TYR A 196 -6.32 9.82 11.03
C TYR A 196 -5.12 9.63 11.97
N THR A 197 -5.36 8.96 13.09
CA THR A 197 -4.32 8.55 14.03
C THR A 197 -4.47 7.08 14.35
N GLU A 198 -3.38 6.32 14.23
CA GLU A 198 -3.31 4.90 14.57
C GLU A 198 -2.61 4.72 15.92
N ARG A 199 -3.19 3.93 16.81
CA ARG A 199 -2.63 3.68 18.13
C ARG A 199 -1.37 2.80 18.05
N SER A 200 -0.34 3.15 18.78
CA SER A 200 0.97 2.49 18.75
C SER A 200 0.92 1.01 19.13
N ASN A 201 0.00 0.58 20.01
CA ASN A 201 -0.12 -0.80 20.46
C ASN A 201 -0.77 -1.75 19.41
N GLU A 202 -1.52 -1.23 18.46
CA GLU A 202 -2.10 -2.05 17.38
C GLU A 202 -1.10 -2.32 16.23
N ARG A 203 -0.18 -1.40 16.03
CA ARG A 203 0.66 -1.29 14.84
C ARG A 203 1.73 -2.36 14.69
N ASN A 204 2.48 -2.62 15.76
CA ASN A 204 3.68 -3.48 15.70
C ASN A 204 3.39 -4.94 15.34
N MET A 205 2.11 -5.32 15.33
CA MET A 205 1.67 -6.69 15.07
C MET A 205 1.31 -6.94 13.60
N PHE A 206 0.95 -5.92 12.85
CA PHE A 206 0.36 -6.07 11.51
C PHE A 206 1.22 -5.50 10.37
N GLY A 207 2.34 -4.89 10.69
CA GLY A 207 3.19 -4.20 9.73
C GLY A 207 2.73 -2.77 9.46
N TYR A 208 3.45 -2.10 8.59
CA TYR A 208 3.18 -0.71 8.25
C TYR A 208 2.11 -0.59 7.17
N PRO A 209 1.24 0.43 7.23
CA PRO A 209 0.34 0.72 6.13
C PRO A 209 1.17 1.03 4.89
N GLU A 210 0.93 0.30 3.83
CA GLU A 210 1.56 0.55 2.55
C GLU A 210 0.69 1.45 1.69
N LEU A 211 1.36 2.36 1.01
CA LEU A 211 0.98 3.07 -0.21
C LEU A 211 -0.38 3.77 -0.24
N PHE A 212 -0.29 5.04 -0.50
CA PHE A 212 -1.42 5.87 -0.92
C PHE A 212 -1.80 5.53 -2.36
N PHE A 213 -2.99 5.01 -2.57
CA PHE A 213 -3.53 4.81 -3.90
C PHE A 213 -4.34 6.03 -4.32
N VAL A 214 -4.11 6.45 -5.54
CA VAL A 214 -4.85 7.55 -6.16
C VAL A 214 -5.95 6.94 -7.02
N ASN A 215 -7.20 7.06 -6.60
CA ASN A 215 -8.29 6.97 -7.54
C ASN A 215 -8.67 8.40 -8.00
N SER A 216 -9.41 8.55 -9.07
CA SER A 216 -9.60 9.79 -9.84
C SER A 216 -9.93 11.08 -9.04
N LYS A 217 -10.23 11.02 -7.72
CA LYS A 217 -10.55 12.19 -6.87
C LYS A 217 -10.34 11.95 -5.37
N ASN A 218 -10.11 10.74 -4.94
CA ASN A 218 -9.91 10.40 -3.54
C ASN A 218 -8.65 9.57 -3.39
N TYR A 219 -8.04 9.69 -2.25
CA TYR A 219 -6.86 8.95 -1.85
C TYR A 219 -7.26 7.98 -0.75
N SER A 220 -6.71 6.82 -0.73
CA SER A 220 -7.00 5.84 0.31
C SER A 220 -5.74 5.15 0.79
N THR A 221 -5.74 4.83 2.07
CA THR A 221 -4.71 4.00 2.69
C THR A 221 -5.37 2.99 3.62
N CYS A 222 -4.69 1.89 3.89
CA CYS A 222 -5.17 0.89 4.82
C CYS A 222 -4.27 0.82 6.03
N PHE A 223 -4.88 0.82 7.19
CA PHE A 223 -4.26 0.50 8.46
C PHE A 223 -4.66 -0.92 8.84
N PRO A 224 -3.76 -1.90 8.62
CA PRO A 224 -4.04 -3.28 9.00
C PRO A 224 -4.04 -3.42 10.53
N GLY A 225 -4.96 -4.19 11.05
CA GLY A 225 -5.10 -4.42 12.47
C GLY A 225 -6.01 -5.61 12.76
N VAL A 226 -6.34 -5.82 14.02
CA VAL A 226 -7.40 -6.76 14.44
C VAL A 226 -8.72 -6.36 13.75
N ILE A 227 -8.98 -5.07 13.71
CA ILE A 227 -10.00 -4.43 12.89
C ILE A 227 -9.25 -3.60 11.86
N ASN A 228 -9.37 -3.97 10.60
CA ASN A 228 -8.73 -3.25 9.51
C ASN A 228 -9.47 -1.94 9.24
N ARG A 229 -8.74 -0.92 8.86
CA ARG A 229 -9.29 0.41 8.59
C ARG A 229 -8.82 0.90 7.23
N ILE A 230 -9.75 1.22 6.36
CA ILE A 230 -9.48 1.94 5.12
C ILE A 230 -9.84 3.39 5.37
N VAL A 231 -8.85 4.25 5.32
CA VAL A 231 -9.03 5.70 5.41
C VAL A 231 -9.03 6.28 4.02
N THR A 232 -10.16 6.83 3.61
CA THR A 232 -10.30 7.55 2.34
C THR A 232 -10.38 9.05 2.63
N PHE A 233 -9.65 9.85 1.87
CA PHE A 233 -9.60 11.29 2.05
C PHE A 233 -9.50 12.03 0.71
N ASN A 234 -9.81 13.31 0.72
CA ASN A 234 -9.69 14.20 -0.45
C ASN A 234 -8.72 15.36 -0.17
N GLU A 235 -8.48 16.18 -1.16
CA GLU A 235 -7.63 17.37 -1.10
C GLU A 235 -8.02 18.38 0.01
N ASN A 236 -9.30 18.41 0.39
CA ASN A 236 -9.80 19.27 1.47
C ASN A 236 -9.64 18.63 2.85
N GLY A 237 -9.11 17.42 2.90
CA GLY A 237 -8.96 16.66 4.13
C GLY A 237 -10.28 16.18 4.73
N THR A 238 -11.33 16.01 3.89
CA THR A 238 -12.51 15.28 4.31
C THR A 238 -12.16 13.80 4.32
N THR A 239 -12.40 13.14 5.44
CA THR A 239 -12.06 11.73 5.64
C THR A 239 -13.31 10.88 5.82
N ASP A 240 -13.22 9.65 5.35
CA ASP A 240 -14.13 8.57 5.68
C ASP A 240 -13.32 7.36 6.11
N VAL A 241 -13.80 6.61 7.11
CA VAL A 241 -13.10 5.46 7.67
C VAL A 241 -14.00 4.25 7.60
N TYR A 242 -13.65 3.32 6.73
CA TYR A 242 -14.31 2.02 6.67
C TYR A 242 -13.56 1.01 7.53
N ARG A 243 -14.29 0.39 8.46
CA ARG A 243 -13.73 -0.60 9.40
C ARG A 243 -14.27 -1.98 9.10
N PHE A 244 -13.39 -2.96 9.02
CA PHE A 244 -13.79 -4.35 8.79
C PHE A 244 -12.88 -5.35 9.47
N LYS A 245 -13.43 -6.50 9.81
CA LYS A 245 -12.70 -7.68 10.26
C LYS A 245 -12.95 -8.83 9.29
N LEU A 246 -11.91 -9.54 8.89
CA LEU A 246 -12.08 -10.78 8.13
C LEU A 246 -12.34 -11.94 9.10
N GLY A 247 -13.43 -12.65 8.83
CA GLY A 247 -13.90 -13.80 9.61
C GLY A 247 -15.36 -13.65 10.07
N ASP A 248 -15.92 -14.78 10.47
CA ASP A 248 -17.36 -14.90 10.76
C ASP A 248 -17.76 -14.37 12.15
N SER A 249 -16.77 -14.19 13.02
CA SER A 249 -17.01 -13.79 14.40
C SER A 249 -16.43 -12.41 14.67
N PRO A 250 -17.09 -11.63 15.53
CA PRO A 250 -16.51 -10.37 16.02
C PRO A 250 -15.24 -10.62 16.80
N VAL A 251 -14.48 -9.54 17.03
CA VAL A 251 -13.36 -9.56 17.97
C VAL A 251 -13.89 -9.90 19.35
N SER A 252 -13.21 -10.81 20.06
CA SER A 252 -13.63 -11.15 21.44
C SER A 252 -13.44 -9.95 22.37
N LYS A 253 -14.26 -9.92 23.41
CA LYS A 253 -14.15 -8.88 24.43
C LYS A 253 -12.79 -8.93 25.13
N ASP A 254 -12.29 -10.13 25.38
CA ASP A 254 -10.99 -10.37 26.02
C ASP A 254 -9.83 -9.78 25.20
N LEU A 255 -9.86 -9.94 23.88
CA LEU A 255 -8.85 -9.34 23.01
C LEU A 255 -8.95 -7.82 22.96
N LEU A 256 -10.16 -7.26 22.91
CA LEU A 256 -10.34 -5.80 22.97
C LEU A 256 -9.84 -5.23 24.31
N GLU A 257 -10.15 -5.86 25.44
CA GLU A 257 -9.65 -5.46 26.76
C GLU A 257 -8.13 -5.58 26.86
N LEU A 258 -7.56 -6.62 26.24
CA LEU A 258 -6.10 -6.79 26.20
C LEU A 258 -5.42 -5.70 25.36
N MET A 259 -6.01 -5.31 24.23
CA MET A 259 -5.50 -4.24 23.37
C MET A 259 -5.55 -2.85 24.04
N GLU A 260 -6.50 -2.64 24.95
CA GLU A 260 -6.63 -1.39 25.71
C GLU A 260 -5.77 -1.35 26.98
N LYS A 261 -5.12 -2.48 27.33
CA LYS A 261 -4.30 -2.58 28.55
C LYS A 261 -3.08 -1.69 28.46
N GLU A 262 -2.94 -0.79 29.42
CA GLU A 262 -1.72 -0.02 29.59
C GLU A 262 -0.62 -0.88 30.23
N VAL A 263 0.58 -0.81 29.67
CA VAL A 263 1.78 -1.51 30.16
C VAL A 263 2.88 -0.50 30.42
N ASP A 264 3.61 -0.66 31.49
CA ASP A 264 4.79 0.15 31.77
C ASP A 264 5.89 -0.19 30.78
N GLU A 265 6.15 0.72 29.85
CA GLU A 265 7.18 0.55 28.80
C GLU A 265 8.62 0.51 29.37
N ASN A 266 8.81 0.86 30.63
CA ASN A 266 10.13 0.77 31.30
C ASN A 266 10.38 -0.61 31.93
N ASP A 267 9.33 -1.41 32.15
CA ASP A 267 9.43 -2.79 32.59
C ASP A 267 9.50 -3.73 31.41
N ILE A 268 10.72 -4.00 30.94
CA ILE A 268 10.98 -4.82 29.76
C ILE A 268 10.38 -6.24 29.87
N GLU A 269 10.39 -6.83 31.08
CA GLU A 269 9.84 -8.17 31.27
C GLU A 269 8.30 -8.17 31.12
N SER A 270 7.63 -7.22 31.76
CA SER A 270 6.19 -7.02 31.62
C SER A 270 5.79 -6.68 30.18
N LEU A 271 6.60 -5.87 29.48
CA LEU A 271 6.37 -5.51 28.09
C LEU A 271 6.47 -6.73 27.15
N ILE A 272 7.52 -7.54 27.32
CA ILE A 272 7.69 -8.78 26.52
C ILE A 272 6.55 -9.77 26.81
N ALA A 273 6.16 -9.93 28.07
CA ALA A 273 5.05 -10.80 28.44
C ALA A 273 3.73 -10.33 27.82
N PHE A 274 3.46 -9.03 27.90
CA PHE A 274 2.29 -8.41 27.30
C PHE A 274 2.22 -8.62 25.77
N TYR A 275 3.30 -8.31 25.05
CA TYR A 275 3.31 -8.51 23.59
C TYR A 275 3.22 -9.97 23.20
N SER A 276 3.77 -10.87 23.99
CA SER A 276 3.63 -12.31 23.78
C SER A 276 2.18 -12.78 23.96
N GLU A 277 1.50 -12.29 24.99
CA GLU A 277 0.09 -12.57 25.26
C GLU A 277 -0.81 -12.00 24.16
N LEU A 278 -0.57 -10.74 23.77
CA LEU A 278 -1.30 -10.05 22.71
C LEU A 278 -1.12 -10.77 21.35
N ALA A 279 0.12 -11.13 21.01
CA ALA A 279 0.40 -11.87 19.79
C ALA A 279 -0.35 -13.21 19.75
N ALA A 280 -0.34 -13.97 20.85
CA ALA A 280 -1.06 -15.23 20.93
C ALA A 280 -2.58 -15.07 20.87
N ALA A 281 -3.13 -13.98 21.41
CA ALA A 281 -4.54 -13.66 21.33
C ALA A 281 -4.95 -13.24 19.90
N ILE A 282 -4.14 -12.42 19.25
CA ILE A 282 -4.33 -12.00 17.86
C ILE A 282 -4.26 -13.21 16.92
N ASP A 283 -3.27 -14.09 17.07
CA ASP A 283 -3.11 -15.30 16.26
C ASP A 283 -4.32 -16.23 16.35
N ARG A 284 -5.02 -16.24 17.48
CA ARG A 284 -6.25 -17.04 17.64
C ARG A 284 -7.45 -16.45 16.90
N GLU A 285 -7.54 -15.14 16.79
CA GLU A 285 -8.74 -14.48 16.30
C GLU A 285 -8.58 -13.82 14.93
N CYS A 286 -7.38 -13.36 14.62
CA CYS A 286 -7.13 -12.68 13.36
C CYS A 286 -6.64 -13.65 12.30
N ARG A 287 -7.16 -13.45 11.11
CA ARG A 287 -6.89 -14.30 9.96
C ARG A 287 -6.01 -13.64 8.93
N ILE A 288 -5.83 -12.31 9.05
CA ILE A 288 -4.97 -11.56 8.11
C ILE A 288 -3.97 -10.71 8.83
N SER A 289 -2.84 -10.52 8.16
CA SER A 289 -1.85 -9.51 8.48
C SER A 289 -1.25 -8.95 7.20
N GLN A 290 -0.54 -7.84 7.30
CA GLN A 290 0.19 -7.26 6.18
C GLN A 290 -0.70 -7.08 4.94
N VAL A 291 -1.62 -6.16 5.02
CA VAL A 291 -2.47 -5.77 3.89
C VAL A 291 -1.68 -4.86 2.96
N TYR A 292 -1.66 -5.19 1.69
CA TYR A 292 -0.93 -4.47 0.64
C TYR A 292 -1.85 -4.12 -0.53
N ASN A 293 -1.43 -3.16 -1.33
CA ASN A 293 -2.02 -2.84 -2.62
C ASN A 293 -3.53 -2.68 -2.56
N ILE A 294 -3.99 -1.94 -1.55
CA ILE A 294 -5.41 -1.66 -1.43
C ILE A 294 -5.85 -0.67 -2.49
N MET A 295 -6.89 -1.02 -3.21
CA MET A 295 -7.54 -0.15 -4.16
C MET A 295 -9.03 -0.08 -3.87
N VAL A 296 -9.54 1.13 -3.85
CA VAL A 296 -10.97 1.41 -3.74
C VAL A 296 -11.43 2.04 -5.05
N ASP A 297 -12.14 1.29 -5.86
CA ASP A 297 -12.87 1.79 -7.03
C ASP A 297 -14.34 1.98 -6.64
N ASP A 298 -15.12 2.68 -7.45
CA ASP A 298 -16.52 3.07 -7.16
C ASP A 298 -17.40 1.93 -6.60
N LYS A 299 -17.11 0.69 -6.93
CA LYS A 299 -17.89 -0.49 -6.57
C LYS A 299 -17.09 -1.67 -6.02
N THR A 300 -15.79 -1.55 -5.95
CA THR A 300 -14.92 -2.67 -5.62
C THR A 300 -13.81 -2.22 -4.69
N VAL A 301 -13.59 -2.96 -3.62
CA VAL A 301 -12.40 -2.86 -2.77
C VAL A 301 -11.56 -4.10 -3.03
N SER A 302 -10.33 -3.92 -3.43
CA SER A 302 -9.40 -5.03 -3.63
C SER A 302 -8.11 -4.79 -2.86
N PHE A 303 -7.55 -5.84 -2.33
CA PHE A 303 -6.28 -5.80 -1.61
C PHE A 303 -5.62 -7.18 -1.58
N ARG A 304 -4.35 -7.19 -1.25
CA ARG A 304 -3.57 -8.39 -0.99
C ARG A 304 -3.25 -8.45 0.50
N ALA A 305 -3.38 -9.61 1.12
CA ALA A 305 -3.03 -9.79 2.53
C ALA A 305 -2.46 -11.17 2.82
N ARG A 306 -1.62 -11.28 3.84
CA ARG A 306 -1.28 -12.59 4.40
C ARG A 306 -2.48 -13.15 5.14
N TYR A 307 -2.76 -14.42 4.91
CA TYR A 307 -3.91 -15.10 5.50
C TYR A 307 -3.52 -16.41 6.15
N SER A 308 -4.09 -16.70 7.32
CA SER A 308 -3.94 -17.98 8.03
C SER A 308 -5.29 -18.61 8.32
N ASN A 309 -5.44 -19.86 7.90
CA ASN A 309 -6.63 -20.67 8.23
C ASN A 309 -6.63 -21.14 9.69
N ASN A 310 -5.46 -21.24 10.31
CA ASN A 310 -5.27 -21.91 11.60
C ASN A 310 -5.09 -20.94 12.77
N GLY A 311 -5.26 -19.65 12.56
CA GLY A 311 -5.03 -18.64 13.60
C GLY A 311 -3.55 -18.41 13.91
N SER A 312 -2.62 -18.89 13.12
CA SER A 312 -1.19 -18.60 13.25
C SER A 312 -0.70 -17.82 12.03
N LEU A 313 -0.43 -16.54 12.22
CA LEU A 313 0.08 -15.62 11.19
C LEU A 313 1.60 -15.68 11.11
N GLY A 314 2.16 -16.88 10.94
CA GLY A 314 3.60 -17.05 10.76
C GLY A 314 4.10 -16.50 9.42
N SER A 315 5.43 -16.36 9.30
CA SER A 315 6.11 -15.90 8.07
C SER A 315 5.84 -16.76 6.82
N TYR A 316 5.25 -17.91 6.99
CA TYR A 316 4.87 -18.86 5.92
C TYR A 316 3.40 -18.78 5.52
N SER A 317 2.61 -17.88 6.09
CA SER A 317 1.22 -17.72 5.67
C SER A 317 1.18 -17.18 4.24
N PRO A 318 0.36 -17.80 3.35
CA PRO A 318 0.29 -17.37 1.96
C PRO A 318 -0.33 -15.98 1.85
N TYR A 319 0.08 -15.24 0.83
CA TYR A 319 -0.64 -14.06 0.41
C TYR A 319 -1.88 -14.47 -0.37
N LEU A 320 -2.99 -13.80 -0.09
CA LEU A 320 -4.24 -13.96 -0.81
C LEU A 320 -4.69 -12.62 -1.37
N TYR A 321 -5.39 -12.69 -2.49
CA TYR A 321 -6.01 -11.54 -3.14
C TYR A 321 -7.49 -11.49 -2.77
N PHE A 322 -7.92 -10.37 -2.24
CA PHE A 322 -9.30 -10.11 -1.82
C PHE A 322 -9.94 -9.14 -2.81
N VAL A 323 -11.11 -9.49 -3.29
CA VAL A 323 -11.95 -8.63 -4.13
C VAL A 323 -13.34 -8.61 -3.51
N HIS A 324 -13.73 -7.45 -3.01
CA HIS A 324 -15.00 -7.25 -2.34
C HIS A 324 -15.85 -6.23 -3.11
N ASN A 325 -17.10 -6.54 -3.39
CA ASN A 325 -18.07 -5.68 -4.06
C ASN A 325 -19.49 -6.01 -3.59
N GLU A 326 -20.50 -5.41 -4.23
CA GLU A 326 -21.93 -5.64 -3.94
C GLU A 326 -22.38 -7.12 -4.02
N LYS A 327 -21.62 -7.99 -4.70
CA LYS A 327 -21.90 -9.43 -4.82
C LYS A 327 -21.24 -10.23 -3.69
N GLY A 328 -20.46 -9.58 -2.82
CA GLY A 328 -19.73 -10.20 -1.70
C GLY A 328 -18.24 -10.25 -1.91
N THR A 329 -17.57 -11.03 -1.07
CA THR A 329 -16.09 -11.17 -1.07
C THR A 329 -15.66 -12.45 -1.77
N LYS A 330 -14.77 -12.30 -2.73
CA LYS A 330 -14.04 -13.41 -3.36
C LYS A 330 -12.58 -13.35 -2.93
N VAL A 331 -11.99 -14.52 -2.72
CA VAL A 331 -10.60 -14.65 -2.26
C VAL A 331 -9.89 -15.64 -3.16
N TYR A 332 -8.70 -15.27 -3.62
CA TYR A 332 -7.90 -16.05 -4.56
C TYR A 332 -6.48 -16.23 -4.02
N LYS A 333 -5.90 -17.42 -4.23
CA LYS A 333 -4.47 -17.65 -3.91
C LYS A 333 -3.57 -17.17 -5.03
N HIS A 334 -3.96 -17.48 -6.27
CA HIS A 334 -3.18 -17.18 -7.46
C HIS A 334 -4.05 -16.44 -8.48
N LEU A 335 -3.53 -15.36 -9.02
CA LEU A 335 -4.11 -14.69 -10.18
C LEU A 335 -3.29 -15.09 -11.40
N ARG A 336 -3.91 -15.78 -12.35
CA ARG A 336 -3.25 -16.32 -13.53
C ARG A 336 -3.76 -15.66 -14.81
N VAL A 337 -2.86 -15.51 -15.75
CA VAL A 337 -3.25 -15.26 -17.14
C VAL A 337 -3.18 -16.59 -17.88
N PRO A 338 -4.29 -17.10 -18.45
CA PRO A 338 -4.31 -18.40 -19.11
C PRO A 338 -3.22 -18.54 -20.18
N GLY A 339 -2.48 -19.64 -20.12
CA GLY A 339 -1.31 -19.88 -20.95
C GLY A 339 0.02 -19.40 -20.37
N LEU A 340 0.01 -18.74 -19.19
CA LEU A 340 1.23 -18.35 -18.45
C LEU A 340 1.23 -19.00 -17.08
N LEU A 341 2.36 -19.58 -16.67
CA LEU A 341 2.55 -20.20 -15.34
C LEU A 341 2.96 -19.22 -14.25
N MET A 342 2.91 -17.95 -14.50
CA MET A 342 3.27 -16.91 -13.53
C MET A 342 2.03 -16.35 -12.81
N ASP A 343 2.21 -15.96 -11.56
CA ASP A 343 1.24 -15.16 -10.85
C ASP A 343 1.30 -13.70 -11.28
N VAL A 344 0.13 -13.09 -11.42
CA VAL A 344 0.03 -11.64 -11.57
C VAL A 344 -0.07 -11.02 -10.18
N ASP A 345 0.96 -10.30 -9.79
CA ASP A 345 1.05 -9.66 -8.48
C ASP A 345 0.90 -8.14 -8.61
N PRO A 346 -0.25 -7.57 -8.27
CA PRO A 346 -0.41 -6.12 -8.27
C PRO A 346 0.57 -5.47 -7.28
N THR A 347 1.36 -4.52 -7.76
CA THR A 347 2.39 -3.80 -6.99
C THR A 347 2.19 -2.30 -6.98
N GLY A 348 1.15 -1.80 -7.63
CA GLY A 348 0.87 -0.38 -7.73
C GLY A 348 -0.50 -0.07 -8.32
N ALA A 349 -0.72 1.21 -8.59
CA ALA A 349 -1.95 1.71 -9.20
C ALA A 349 -1.69 2.81 -10.22
N ASN A 350 -2.57 2.89 -11.22
CA ASN A 350 -2.66 3.99 -12.17
C ASN A 350 -4.14 4.42 -12.28
N GLY A 351 -4.52 5.47 -11.57
CA GLY A 351 -5.93 5.86 -11.44
C GLY A 351 -6.74 4.70 -10.85
N ASN A 352 -7.73 4.20 -11.59
CA ASN A 352 -8.59 3.09 -11.16
C ASN A 352 -8.06 1.70 -11.60
N HIS A 353 -6.84 1.62 -12.13
CA HIS A 353 -6.24 0.36 -12.57
C HIS A 353 -5.26 -0.16 -11.51
N GLN A 354 -5.36 -1.44 -11.23
CA GLN A 354 -4.28 -2.19 -10.61
C GLN A 354 -3.11 -2.25 -11.57
N VAL A 355 -1.90 -2.18 -11.06
CA VAL A 355 -0.67 -2.27 -11.84
C VAL A 355 0.13 -3.47 -11.35
N ALA A 356 0.45 -4.37 -12.25
CA ALA A 356 1.41 -5.45 -11.99
C ALA A 356 2.63 -5.28 -12.90
N ILE A 357 3.80 -5.57 -12.34
CA ILE A 357 5.05 -5.62 -13.09
C ILE A 357 5.33 -7.07 -13.43
N ILE A 358 5.45 -7.35 -14.71
CA ILE A 358 5.81 -8.65 -15.23
C ILE A 358 7.27 -8.57 -15.63
N GLU A 359 8.14 -9.05 -14.76
CA GLU A 359 9.56 -9.13 -15.03
C GLU A 359 9.87 -10.30 -15.97
N ASN A 360 10.82 -10.08 -16.86
CA ASN A 360 11.35 -11.18 -17.64
C ASN A 360 12.31 -12.00 -16.78
N LEU A 361 11.88 -13.17 -16.39
CA LEU A 361 12.70 -14.08 -15.59
C LEU A 361 13.54 -15.04 -16.44
N GLY A 362 13.72 -14.75 -17.75
CA GLY A 362 14.46 -15.65 -18.67
C GLY A 362 13.70 -16.95 -19.01
N ASP A 363 12.75 -17.30 -18.16
CA ASP A 363 11.91 -18.49 -18.25
C ASP A 363 10.44 -18.06 -18.15
N LEU A 364 9.96 -17.27 -19.11
CA LEU A 364 8.52 -17.08 -19.24
C LEU A 364 7.91 -18.46 -19.47
N ILE A 365 7.43 -19.05 -18.40
CA ILE A 365 6.92 -20.41 -18.46
C ILE A 365 5.56 -20.33 -19.14
N ILE A 366 5.57 -20.62 -20.43
CA ILE A 366 4.35 -20.86 -21.19
C ILE A 366 3.82 -22.21 -20.75
N ASP A 367 2.57 -22.28 -20.36
CA ASP A 367 1.91 -23.55 -20.10
C ASP A 367 1.49 -24.18 -21.43
N ASP A 368 2.28 -25.10 -21.90
CA ASP A 368 1.99 -25.82 -23.17
C ASP A 368 0.68 -26.63 -23.10
N ASN A 369 0.11 -26.84 -21.91
CA ASN A 369 -1.15 -27.58 -21.74
C ASN A 369 -2.39 -26.69 -21.77
N VAL A 370 -2.21 -25.37 -21.66
CA VAL A 370 -3.30 -24.40 -21.65
C VAL A 370 -3.15 -23.47 -22.85
N PRO A 371 -4.18 -23.33 -23.69
CA PRO A 371 -4.15 -22.36 -24.78
C PRO A 371 -3.89 -20.95 -24.25
N MET A 372 -2.98 -20.21 -24.87
CA MET A 372 -2.75 -18.82 -24.53
C MET A 372 -4.00 -17.99 -24.77
N SER A 373 -4.36 -17.17 -23.80
CA SER A 373 -5.35 -16.12 -23.98
C SER A 373 -4.79 -14.97 -24.81
N ASP A 374 -5.66 -14.15 -25.39
CA ASP A 374 -5.26 -12.94 -26.11
C ASP A 374 -4.39 -12.02 -25.24
N LEU A 375 -4.65 -11.98 -23.93
CA LEU A 375 -3.85 -11.23 -22.96
C LEU A 375 -2.44 -11.82 -22.80
N ALA A 376 -2.33 -13.16 -22.70
CA ALA A 376 -1.03 -13.83 -22.65
C ALA A 376 -0.21 -13.57 -23.91
N GLU A 377 -0.84 -13.65 -25.09
CA GLU A 377 -0.18 -13.34 -26.36
C GLU A 377 0.36 -11.90 -26.40
N GLN A 378 -0.43 -10.93 -25.91
CA GLN A 378 0.02 -9.53 -25.82
C GLN A 378 1.21 -9.35 -24.88
N ILE A 379 1.19 -9.96 -23.69
CA ILE A 379 2.29 -9.90 -22.72
C ILE A 379 3.57 -10.48 -23.34
N VAL A 380 3.48 -11.69 -23.91
CA VAL A 380 4.59 -12.36 -24.54
C VAL A 380 5.13 -11.56 -25.74
N ALA A 381 4.25 -10.96 -26.53
CA ALA A 381 4.66 -10.13 -27.66
C ALA A 381 5.42 -8.87 -27.21
N GLU A 382 4.98 -8.23 -26.12
CA GLU A 382 5.68 -7.05 -25.58
C GLU A 382 7.04 -7.42 -24.97
N LEU A 383 7.15 -8.52 -24.24
CA LEU A 383 8.42 -9.01 -23.71
C LEU A 383 9.41 -9.33 -24.85
N ARG A 384 8.99 -10.09 -25.86
CA ARG A 384 9.83 -10.46 -27.01
C ARG A 384 10.30 -9.27 -27.85
N ARG A 385 9.52 -8.19 -27.93
CA ARG A 385 9.94 -6.96 -28.64
C ARG A 385 11.17 -6.31 -28.04
N GLN A 386 11.46 -6.55 -26.77
CA GLN A 386 12.55 -5.94 -26.03
C GLN A 386 13.73 -6.90 -25.82
N ASN A 387 13.81 -7.97 -26.58
CA ASN A 387 14.78 -9.05 -26.39
C ASN A 387 14.74 -9.62 -24.96
N ASP A 388 13.55 -9.56 -24.34
CA ASP A 388 13.29 -10.06 -22.98
C ASP A 388 14.08 -9.35 -21.86
N ASP A 389 14.64 -8.18 -22.08
CA ASP A 389 15.53 -7.50 -21.11
C ASP A 389 14.79 -6.54 -20.16
N ASN A 390 13.57 -6.14 -20.48
CA ASN A 390 12.83 -5.14 -19.70
C ASN A 390 11.43 -5.64 -19.30
N PRO A 391 10.92 -5.23 -18.13
CA PRO A 391 9.63 -5.68 -17.66
C PRO A 391 8.47 -5.06 -18.45
N VAL A 392 7.32 -5.72 -18.34
CA VAL A 392 6.04 -5.26 -18.88
C VAL A 392 5.16 -4.78 -17.74
N VAL A 393 4.49 -3.66 -17.93
CA VAL A 393 3.41 -3.18 -17.07
C VAL A 393 2.11 -3.76 -17.57
N LEU A 394 1.42 -4.48 -16.71
CA LEU A 394 0.05 -4.92 -16.90
C LEU A 394 -0.88 -4.08 -16.02
N GLU A 395 -1.80 -3.37 -16.65
CA GLU A 395 -2.84 -2.63 -15.95
C GLU A 395 -4.19 -3.32 -16.15
N PHE A 396 -5.02 -3.36 -15.11
CA PHE A 396 -6.35 -3.97 -15.17
C PHE A 396 -7.26 -3.46 -14.05
N ARG A 397 -8.58 -3.71 -14.17
CA ARG A 397 -9.58 -3.43 -13.14
C ARG A 397 -10.33 -4.71 -12.78
N PHE A 398 -10.62 -4.92 -11.51
CA PHE A 398 -11.50 -6.01 -11.08
C PHE A 398 -12.97 -5.72 -11.42
N LYS A 399 -13.73 -6.80 -11.76
CA LYS A 399 -15.17 -6.75 -12.08
C LYS A 399 -16.03 -6.59 -10.84
#